data_77990ed7bb44b831a091d79db071dd31
#
_entry.id   77990ed7bb44b831a091d79db071dd31
#
_cell.length_a   1.000
_cell.length_b   1.000
_cell.length_c   1.000
_cell.angle_alpha   90.00
_cell.angle_beta   90.00
_cell.angle_gamma   90.00
#
_symmetry.space_group_name_H-M   'P 1'
#
loop_
_entity.id
_entity.type
_entity.pdbx_description
1 polymer ?
#
loop_
_entity_poly.entity_id
_entity_poly.type
_entity_poly.pdbx_seq_one_letter_code
_entity_poly.pdbx_strand_id
1 'polypeptide(L)'
;MISSVPKLQYYKLRDGASVPEFATEGSACFDLRVCWDTEEEMWGPIKGRNIKKWKKMLVPTGLAFNIPVGYSIRFHPKSGLACKHGITLTNCEGIIDSDYHHEVFVCVWNTSDENDYYLRQGDKICQAELVRNEHYHIEQTTEKPQKTTTRDGGFGSTGK
;
A
#
# COMPACT_ATOMS: atom_id res chain seq x y z
N MET A 1 5.36 -18.83 -26.27
CA MET A 1 4.31 -19.18 -25.28
C MET A 1 3.82 -17.87 -24.69
N ILE A 2 2.56 -17.51 -24.91
CA ILE A 2 1.96 -16.34 -24.28
C ILE A 2 1.82 -16.70 -22.79
N SER A 3 2.64 -16.10 -21.94
CA SER A 3 2.49 -16.23 -20.49
C SER A 3 1.06 -15.77 -20.16
N SER A 4 0.25 -16.64 -19.58
CA SER A 4 -1.11 -16.28 -19.15
C SER A 4 -0.99 -15.10 -18.17
N VAL A 5 -1.81 -14.08 -18.38
CA VAL A 5 -1.90 -12.93 -17.48
C VAL A 5 -2.20 -13.45 -16.06
N PRO A 6 -1.42 -13.05 -15.03
CA PRO A 6 -1.65 -13.53 -13.67
C PRO A 6 -3.03 -13.10 -13.19
N LYS A 7 -3.72 -13.97 -12.48
CA LYS A 7 -5.04 -13.71 -11.92
C LYS A 7 -4.91 -13.37 -10.43
N LEU A 8 -5.15 -12.13 -10.06
CA LEU A 8 -5.33 -11.72 -8.68
C LEU A 8 -6.80 -11.89 -8.29
N GLN A 9 -7.08 -12.63 -7.23
CA GLN A 9 -8.44 -12.78 -6.69
C GLN A 9 -8.56 -12.03 -5.37
N TYR A 10 -9.74 -11.52 -5.07
CA TYR A 10 -10.04 -10.88 -3.78
C TYR A 10 -11.31 -11.48 -3.17
N TYR A 11 -11.40 -11.42 -1.86
CA TYR A 11 -12.56 -11.80 -1.08
C TYR A 11 -13.00 -10.61 -0.21
N LYS A 12 -14.29 -10.30 -0.21
CA LYS A 12 -14.87 -9.29 0.67
C LYS A 12 -15.18 -9.91 2.03
N LEU A 13 -14.54 -9.41 3.06
CA LEU A 13 -14.78 -9.80 4.45
C LEU A 13 -16.02 -9.13 5.04
N ARG A 14 -16.47 -8.01 4.43
CA ARG A 14 -17.63 -7.21 4.83
C ARG A 14 -18.36 -6.68 3.58
N ASP A 15 -19.69 -6.55 3.68
CA ASP A 15 -20.53 -6.05 2.57
C ASP A 15 -20.15 -4.62 2.15
N GLY A 16 -19.69 -3.79 3.08
CA GLY A 16 -19.23 -2.42 2.82
C GLY A 16 -17.87 -2.32 2.12
N ALA A 17 -17.16 -3.44 1.91
CA ALA A 17 -15.88 -3.44 1.22
C ALA A 17 -16.05 -3.08 -0.27
N SER A 18 -15.23 -2.17 -0.75
CA SER A 18 -15.24 -1.75 -2.16
C SER A 18 -14.49 -2.76 -3.03
N VAL A 19 -14.93 -2.92 -4.27
CA VAL A 19 -14.21 -3.69 -5.29
C VAL A 19 -12.90 -2.97 -5.63
N PRO A 20 -11.75 -3.66 -5.68
CA PRO A 20 -10.52 -3.08 -6.23
C PRO A 20 -10.68 -2.77 -7.71
N GLU A 21 -10.45 -1.54 -8.11
CA GLU A 21 -10.69 -1.08 -9.48
C GLU A 21 -9.55 -0.20 -9.99
N PHE A 22 -9.16 -0.40 -11.25
CA PHE A 22 -8.33 0.54 -11.97
C PHE A 22 -9.14 1.78 -12.33
N ALA A 23 -8.60 2.97 -12.10
CA ALA A 23 -9.31 4.22 -12.39
C ALA A 23 -9.54 4.43 -13.89
N THR A 24 -8.60 3.98 -14.72
CA THR A 24 -8.66 4.01 -16.20
C THR A 24 -7.97 2.76 -16.77
N GLU A 25 -8.19 2.47 -18.04
CA GLU A 25 -7.53 1.37 -18.74
C GLU A 25 -5.99 1.45 -18.72
N GLY A 26 -5.45 2.67 -18.70
CA GLY A 26 -4.00 2.93 -18.63
C GLY A 26 -3.43 3.03 -17.21
N SER A 27 -4.25 2.81 -16.17
CA SER A 27 -3.76 2.87 -14.79
C SER A 27 -2.83 1.70 -14.48
N ALA A 28 -1.65 1.98 -13.91
CA ALA A 28 -0.71 0.96 -13.45
C ALA A 28 -1.19 0.27 -12.15
N CYS A 29 -1.93 1.00 -11.31
CA CYS A 29 -2.38 0.56 -10.01
C CYS A 29 -3.90 0.57 -9.90
N PHE A 30 -4.46 -0.35 -9.12
CA PHE A 30 -5.84 -0.30 -8.65
C PHE A 30 -5.94 0.43 -7.31
N ASP A 31 -7.10 1.03 -7.03
CA ASP A 31 -7.34 1.75 -5.78
C ASP A 31 -7.80 0.80 -4.66
N LEU A 32 -7.28 1.01 -3.45
CA LEU A 32 -7.83 0.46 -2.22
C LEU A 32 -8.57 1.55 -1.46
N ARG A 33 -9.71 1.14 -0.86
CA ARG A 33 -10.61 2.04 -0.17
C ARG A 33 -10.83 1.64 1.28
N VAL A 34 -11.21 2.63 2.07
CA VAL A 34 -11.61 2.44 3.46
C VAL A 34 -12.83 1.55 3.58
N CYS A 35 -12.77 0.60 4.53
CA CYS A 35 -13.94 -0.17 4.95
C CYS A 35 -13.99 -0.29 6.47
N TRP A 36 -14.61 0.70 7.12
CA TRP A 36 -14.80 0.67 8.58
C TRP A 36 -15.78 -0.44 8.99
N ASP A 37 -15.54 -1.04 10.15
CA ASP A 37 -16.50 -1.94 10.78
C ASP A 37 -17.77 -1.18 11.16
N THR A 38 -18.92 -1.86 11.08
CA THR A 38 -20.24 -1.21 11.09
C THR A 38 -20.74 -0.80 12.47
N GLU A 39 -20.18 -1.28 13.57
CA GLU A 39 -20.85 -1.20 14.86
C GLU A 39 -20.31 -0.17 15.86
N GLU A 40 -19.10 0.32 15.77
CA GLU A 40 -18.50 1.04 16.91
C GLU A 40 -18.38 2.57 16.81
N GLU A 41 -18.49 3.21 15.65
CA GLU A 41 -18.31 4.68 15.60
C GLU A 41 -19.21 5.40 14.60
N MET A 42 -20.49 5.55 14.96
CA MET A 42 -21.40 6.47 14.27
C MET A 42 -21.43 7.83 15.00
N TRP A 43 -20.63 8.78 14.52
CA TRP A 43 -20.89 10.20 14.77
C TRP A 43 -21.52 10.80 13.50
N GLY A 44 -22.88 10.78 13.42
CA GLY A 44 -23.62 11.36 12.30
C GLY A 44 -23.84 10.43 11.10
N PRO A 45 -24.38 10.94 9.99
CA PRO A 45 -24.85 10.14 8.84
C PRO A 45 -23.71 9.60 7.95
N ILE A 46 -22.47 10.03 8.14
CA ILE A 46 -21.30 9.60 7.34
C ILE A 46 -20.30 8.90 8.26
N LYS A 47 -20.08 7.61 8.00
CA LYS A 47 -19.07 6.82 8.72
C LYS A 47 -17.66 7.30 8.37
N GLY A 48 -16.85 7.57 9.37
CA GLY A 48 -15.46 7.97 9.16
C GLY A 48 -14.70 8.14 10.46
N ARG A 49 -13.38 8.24 10.35
CA ARG A 49 -12.48 8.46 11.48
C ARG A 49 -11.54 9.63 11.22
N ASN A 50 -11.20 10.35 12.27
CA ASN A 50 -10.31 11.50 12.18
C ASN A 50 -8.87 11.08 12.46
N ILE A 51 -7.98 11.24 11.48
CA ILE A 51 -6.54 11.06 11.65
C ILE A 51 -5.97 12.39 12.14
N LYS A 52 -5.68 12.45 13.43
CA LYS A 52 -5.08 13.64 14.04
C LYS A 52 -3.74 13.96 13.37
N LYS A 53 -3.40 15.26 13.31
CA LYS A 53 -2.09 15.72 12.85
C LYS A 53 -0.95 14.98 13.58
N TRP A 54 0.09 14.59 12.85
CA TRP A 54 1.24 13.82 13.32
C TRP A 54 0.89 12.41 13.86
N LYS A 55 -0.30 11.91 13.62
CA LYS A 55 -0.71 10.57 14.06
C LYS A 55 -0.80 9.59 12.90
N LYS A 56 -0.60 8.34 13.26
CA LYS A 56 -0.74 7.17 12.39
C LYS A 56 -2.06 6.48 12.67
N MET A 57 -2.59 5.80 11.65
CA MET A 57 -3.81 5.00 11.78
C MET A 57 -3.71 3.77 10.91
N LEU A 58 -4.10 2.62 11.45
CA LEU A 58 -4.28 1.39 10.69
C LEU A 58 -5.70 1.39 10.13
N VAL A 59 -5.83 1.40 8.81
CA VAL A 59 -7.10 1.56 8.10
C VAL A 59 -7.50 0.24 7.47
N PRO A 60 -8.67 -0.32 7.81
CA PRO A 60 -9.17 -1.56 7.23
C PRO A 60 -9.67 -1.34 5.80
N THR A 61 -9.48 -2.34 4.93
CA THR A 61 -10.01 -2.35 3.57
C THR A 61 -11.22 -3.25 3.41
N GLY A 62 -11.49 -4.14 4.37
CA GLY A 62 -12.51 -5.18 4.27
C GLY A 62 -12.19 -6.26 3.25
N LEU A 63 -10.95 -6.34 2.78
CA LEU A 63 -10.53 -7.25 1.72
C LEU A 63 -9.44 -8.20 2.19
N ALA A 64 -9.51 -9.45 1.73
CA ALA A 64 -8.42 -10.41 1.70
C ALA A 64 -8.12 -10.79 0.25
N PHE A 65 -6.87 -11.13 -0.05
CA PHE A 65 -6.44 -11.46 -1.41
C PHE A 65 -5.90 -12.89 -1.49
N ASN A 66 -6.22 -13.56 -2.60
CA ASN A 66 -5.54 -14.77 -3.03
C ASN A 66 -4.51 -14.38 -4.09
N ILE A 67 -3.29 -14.16 -3.63
CA ILE A 67 -2.17 -13.70 -4.45
C ILE A 67 -1.49 -14.91 -5.08
N PRO A 68 -1.28 -14.95 -6.40
CA PRO A 68 -0.60 -16.09 -7.04
C PRO A 68 0.83 -16.25 -6.51
N VAL A 69 1.27 -17.49 -6.33
CA VAL A 69 2.65 -17.82 -5.92
C VAL A 69 3.65 -17.17 -6.89
N GLY A 70 4.70 -16.58 -6.36
CA GLY A 70 5.68 -15.81 -7.13
C GLY A 70 5.30 -14.36 -7.37
N TYR A 71 4.23 -13.87 -6.72
CA TYR A 71 3.81 -12.47 -6.75
C TYR A 71 3.60 -11.93 -5.34
N SER A 72 3.58 -10.60 -5.23
CA SER A 72 3.17 -9.85 -4.04
C SER A 72 2.32 -8.67 -4.45
N ILE A 73 1.52 -8.11 -3.54
CA ILE A 73 0.89 -6.81 -3.75
C ILE A 73 1.77 -5.74 -3.12
N ARG A 74 2.00 -4.63 -3.85
CA ARG A 74 2.71 -3.44 -3.37
C ARG A 74 1.75 -2.29 -3.23
N PHE A 75 1.83 -1.57 -2.11
CA PHE A 75 1.01 -0.39 -1.84
C PHE A 75 1.84 0.87 -1.98
N HIS A 76 1.26 1.86 -2.64
CA HIS A 76 1.89 3.17 -2.86
C HIS A 76 0.99 4.29 -2.34
N PRO A 77 1.55 5.37 -1.81
CA PRO A 77 0.77 6.55 -1.46
C PRO A 77 0.04 7.11 -2.67
N LYS A 78 -1.09 7.76 -2.43
CA LYS A 78 -1.78 8.54 -3.46
C LYS A 78 -1.24 9.96 -3.47
N SER A 79 -0.73 10.40 -4.61
CA SER A 79 -0.15 11.74 -4.79
C SER A 79 -1.09 12.87 -4.33
N GLY A 80 -2.39 12.76 -4.66
CA GLY A 80 -3.39 13.74 -4.24
C GLY A 80 -3.57 13.83 -2.74
N LEU A 81 -3.57 12.71 -2.01
CA LEU A 81 -3.63 12.69 -0.55
C LEU A 81 -2.34 13.22 0.07
N ALA A 82 -1.19 12.81 -0.46
CA ALA A 82 0.11 13.24 0.05
C ALA A 82 0.33 14.75 -0.13
N CYS A 83 0.14 15.25 -1.37
CA CYS A 83 0.45 16.64 -1.68
C CYS A 83 -0.56 17.63 -1.12
N LYS A 84 -1.87 17.28 -1.08
CA LYS A 84 -2.92 18.23 -0.66
C LYS A 84 -3.24 18.17 0.83
N HIS A 85 -3.05 16.99 1.45
CA HIS A 85 -3.53 16.72 2.80
C HIS A 85 -2.45 16.18 3.73
N GLY A 86 -1.23 15.95 3.25
CA GLY A 86 -0.16 15.37 4.05
C GLY A 86 -0.41 13.92 4.47
N ILE A 87 -1.32 13.19 3.78
CA ILE A 87 -1.62 11.79 4.11
C ILE A 87 -0.78 10.86 3.26
N THR A 88 0.08 10.08 3.91
CA THR A 88 0.98 9.13 3.25
C THR A 88 0.98 7.77 3.94
N LEU A 89 1.70 6.80 3.40
CA LEU A 89 1.92 5.52 4.06
C LEU A 89 3.03 5.62 5.10
N THR A 90 2.84 5.00 6.26
CA THR A 90 3.83 4.99 7.35
C THR A 90 5.10 4.24 6.96
N ASN A 91 4.97 3.19 6.18
CA ASN A 91 6.05 2.30 5.73
C ASN A 91 6.56 2.60 4.32
N CYS A 92 6.26 3.78 3.78
CA CYS A 92 6.59 4.23 2.42
C CYS A 92 6.00 3.34 1.33
N GLU A 93 6.25 2.05 1.36
CA GLU A 93 5.66 1.00 0.54
C GLU A 93 5.15 -0.13 1.45
N GLY A 94 3.91 -0.56 1.25
CA GLY A 94 3.37 -1.76 1.88
C GLY A 94 3.62 -2.99 1.01
N ILE A 95 3.92 -4.13 1.64
CA ILE A 95 4.13 -5.39 0.93
C ILE A 95 3.18 -6.41 1.52
N ILE A 96 2.41 -7.09 0.67
CA ILE A 96 1.57 -8.22 1.02
C ILE A 96 2.08 -9.46 0.28
N ASP A 97 2.53 -10.43 1.03
CA ASP A 97 3.06 -11.69 0.52
C ASP A 97 1.95 -12.64 0.06
N SER A 98 2.30 -13.60 -0.79
CA SER A 98 1.32 -14.55 -1.34
C SER A 98 0.72 -15.51 -0.31
N ASP A 99 1.34 -15.68 0.84
CA ASP A 99 0.87 -16.49 1.96
C ASP A 99 0.11 -15.70 3.05
N TYR A 100 -0.10 -14.39 2.85
CA TYR A 100 -0.90 -13.56 3.74
C TYR A 100 -2.39 -13.71 3.42
N HIS A 101 -3.15 -14.35 4.33
CA HIS A 101 -4.57 -14.70 4.12
C HIS A 101 -5.56 -13.87 4.94
N HIS A 102 -5.08 -12.91 5.72
CA HIS A 102 -5.93 -12.07 6.57
C HIS A 102 -6.38 -10.81 5.84
N GLU A 103 -7.19 -10.03 6.54
CA GLU A 103 -7.60 -8.71 6.07
C GLU A 103 -6.38 -7.82 5.77
N VAL A 104 -6.43 -7.15 4.66
CA VAL A 104 -5.44 -6.15 4.29
C VAL A 104 -5.77 -4.82 4.96
N PHE A 105 -4.81 -4.33 5.73
CA PHE A 105 -4.85 -3.01 6.35
C PHE A 105 -3.81 -2.09 5.72
N VAL A 106 -4.14 -0.80 5.68
CA VAL A 106 -3.24 0.24 5.20
C VAL A 106 -2.83 1.13 6.37
N CYS A 107 -1.53 1.17 6.68
CA CYS A 107 -1.02 2.03 7.74
C CYS A 107 -0.72 3.43 7.19
N VAL A 108 -1.59 4.39 7.50
CA VAL A 108 -1.48 5.78 7.05
C VAL A 108 -0.89 6.68 8.13
N TRP A 109 -0.27 7.75 7.69
CA TRP A 109 0.29 8.79 8.55
C TRP A 109 -0.17 10.17 8.06
N ASN A 110 -0.74 10.95 8.96
CA ASN A 110 -0.99 12.36 8.73
C ASN A 110 0.27 13.16 9.09
N THR A 111 0.98 13.63 8.09
CA THR A 111 2.21 14.45 8.23
C THR A 111 1.93 15.95 8.32
N SER A 112 0.66 16.36 8.25
CA SER A 112 0.27 17.77 8.38
C SER A 112 0.56 18.27 9.79
N ASP A 113 1.06 19.49 9.89
CA ASP A 113 1.24 20.23 11.13
C ASP A 113 0.05 21.16 11.45
N GLU A 114 -0.82 21.37 10.46
CA GLU A 114 -1.95 22.29 10.58
C GLU A 114 -3.27 21.59 10.87
N ASN A 115 -3.57 20.51 10.11
CA ASN A 115 -4.92 19.96 10.05
C ASN A 115 -5.00 18.48 10.37
N ASP A 116 -6.07 18.12 11.07
CA ASP A 116 -6.57 16.75 11.15
C ASP A 116 -7.18 16.35 9.79
N TYR A 117 -7.18 15.07 9.46
CA TYR A 117 -7.79 14.55 8.24
C TYR A 117 -8.92 13.59 8.55
N TYR A 118 -10.13 13.90 8.09
CA TYR A 118 -11.28 13.03 8.28
C TYR A 118 -11.41 12.04 7.13
N LEU A 119 -11.16 10.75 7.42
CA LEU A 119 -11.18 9.65 6.46
C LEU A 119 -12.54 8.95 6.52
N ARG A 120 -13.29 9.00 5.42
CA ARG A 120 -14.66 8.50 5.30
C ARG A 120 -14.69 7.07 4.80
N GLN A 121 -15.80 6.37 5.09
CA GLN A 121 -16.11 5.09 4.45
C GLN A 121 -16.05 5.23 2.92
N GLY A 122 -15.33 4.32 2.25
CA GLY A 122 -15.20 4.29 0.80
C GLY A 122 -14.17 5.25 0.20
N ASP A 123 -13.53 6.11 1.01
CA ASP A 123 -12.44 6.96 0.52
C ASP A 123 -11.27 6.12 0.00
N LYS A 124 -10.65 6.56 -1.09
CA LYS A 124 -9.42 5.97 -1.62
C LYS A 124 -8.25 6.32 -0.71
N ILE A 125 -7.53 5.33 -0.20
CA ILE A 125 -6.44 5.52 0.79
C ILE A 125 -5.05 5.27 0.24
N CYS A 126 -4.91 4.32 -0.65
CA CYS A 126 -3.66 4.03 -1.36
C CYS A 126 -3.98 3.45 -2.73
N GLN A 127 -2.95 3.26 -3.51
CA GLN A 127 -3.00 2.53 -4.77
C GLN A 127 -2.11 1.30 -4.67
N ALA A 128 -2.46 0.22 -5.38
CA ALA A 128 -1.81 -1.06 -5.26
C ALA A 128 -1.57 -1.70 -6.62
N GLU A 129 -0.51 -2.47 -6.74
CA GLU A 129 -0.19 -3.25 -7.94
C GLU A 129 0.23 -4.67 -7.59
N LEU A 130 0.04 -5.59 -8.53
CA LEU A 130 0.55 -6.96 -8.45
C LEU A 130 1.94 -7.01 -9.07
N VAL A 131 2.95 -7.37 -8.27
CA VAL A 131 4.35 -7.40 -8.70
C VAL A 131 4.86 -8.84 -8.70
N ARG A 132 5.57 -9.22 -9.77
CA ARG A 132 6.27 -10.52 -9.83
C ARG A 132 7.51 -10.47 -8.95
N ASN A 133 7.68 -11.47 -8.09
CA ASN A 133 8.84 -11.59 -7.22
C ASN A 133 9.93 -12.39 -7.91
N GLU A 134 11.16 -11.87 -7.89
CA GLU A 134 12.33 -12.63 -8.25
C GLU A 134 12.81 -13.42 -7.03
N HIS A 135 12.89 -14.76 -7.18
CA HIS A 135 13.44 -15.63 -6.13
C HIS A 135 14.94 -15.80 -6.33
N TYR A 136 15.69 -15.63 -5.25
CA TYR A 136 17.13 -15.78 -5.24
C TYR A 136 17.59 -16.41 -3.93
N HIS A 137 18.76 -17.04 -3.97
CA HIS A 137 19.40 -17.56 -2.77
C HIS A 137 20.20 -16.44 -2.10
N ILE A 138 20.09 -16.36 -0.78
CA ILE A 138 20.89 -15.46 0.04
C ILE A 138 22.01 -16.33 0.67
N GLU A 139 23.25 -16.05 0.33
CA GLU A 139 24.42 -16.77 0.79
C GLU A 139 25.43 -15.82 1.39
N GLN A 140 26.01 -16.22 2.52
CA GLN A 140 27.13 -15.49 3.12
C GLN A 140 28.40 -15.78 2.36
N THR A 141 29.07 -14.75 1.85
CA THR A 141 30.44 -14.86 1.33
C THR A 141 31.45 -14.46 2.39
N THR A 142 32.62 -15.10 2.37
CA THR A 142 33.78 -14.73 3.19
C THR A 142 34.65 -13.66 2.52
N GLU A 143 34.43 -13.39 1.25
CA GLU A 143 35.19 -12.41 0.49
C GLU A 143 34.40 -11.08 0.42
N LYS A 144 35.10 -9.97 0.69
CA LYS A 144 34.54 -8.63 0.55
C LYS A 144 34.26 -8.35 -0.94
N PRO A 145 33.06 -7.85 -1.31
CA PRO A 145 32.77 -7.47 -2.68
C PRO A 145 33.81 -6.51 -3.26
N GLN A 146 34.28 -6.84 -4.46
CA GLN A 146 35.29 -6.03 -5.16
C GLN A 146 34.63 -4.80 -5.79
N LYS A 147 35.38 -3.71 -5.83
CA LYS A 147 34.99 -2.48 -6.50
C LYS A 147 35.03 -2.68 -8.01
N THR A 148 33.91 -2.50 -8.70
CA THR A 148 33.76 -2.71 -10.14
C THR A 148 33.77 -1.42 -10.97
N THR A 149 33.71 -0.26 -10.33
CA THR A 149 33.70 1.06 -10.97
C THR A 149 34.56 2.05 -10.16
N THR A 150 34.68 3.27 -10.68
CA THR A 150 35.37 4.38 -10.00
C THR A 150 34.55 4.98 -8.84
N ARG A 151 33.29 4.53 -8.63
CA ARG A 151 32.44 5.02 -7.55
C ARG A 151 33.08 4.76 -6.19
N ASP A 152 33.17 5.81 -5.36
CA ASP A 152 33.73 5.73 -4.02
C ASP A 152 32.78 6.41 -3.03
N GLY A 153 32.12 5.60 -2.21
CA GLY A 153 31.16 6.05 -1.20
C GLY A 153 29.69 6.00 -1.64
N GLY A 154 28.82 6.47 -0.75
CA GLY A 154 27.36 6.57 -0.89
C GLY A 154 26.88 7.98 -0.51
N PHE A 155 25.57 8.12 -0.23
CA PHE A 155 24.94 9.33 0.30
C PHE A 155 25.35 10.64 -0.41
N GLY A 156 25.26 10.64 -1.76
CA GLY A 156 25.57 11.82 -2.57
C GLY A 156 26.98 11.90 -3.10
N SER A 157 27.78 10.82 -3.00
CA SER A 157 29.15 10.77 -3.55
C SER A 157 29.24 10.90 -5.08
N THR A 158 28.13 10.84 -5.81
CA THR A 158 28.04 10.95 -7.27
C THR A 158 27.69 12.36 -7.75
N GLY A 159 27.74 13.35 -6.86
CA GLY A 159 27.50 14.76 -7.19
C GLY A 159 26.10 15.26 -6.84
N LYS A 160 25.95 16.56 -6.90
CA LYS A 160 24.66 17.27 -6.84
C LYS A 160 24.17 17.50 -8.25
#